data_ef51d68cdb3e4e7782512fe3b30ef463
#
_entry.id   ef51d68cdb3e4e7782512fe3b30ef463
#
_cell.length_a   1.000
_cell.length_b   1.000
_cell.length_c   1.000
_cell.angle_alpha   90.00
_cell.angle_beta   90.00
_cell.angle_gamma   90.00
#
_symmetry.space_group_name_H-M   'P 1'
#
loop_
_entity.id
_entity.type
_entity.pdbx_description
1 polymer ?
#
loop_
_entity_poly.entity_id
_entity_poly.type
_entity_poly.pdbx_seq_one_letter_code
_entity_poly.pdbx_strand_id
1 'polypeptide(L)'
;MVVPLQLQVPVTREGLRQAAEALRDWLAAAGLEGDAAYGAELGLEELGSNLLRHASPEGAATQLQIEARHSGALLELELIDNGAPFDPTTAALPNLHRPIQERPIGGLGLLLMRRMAAQLQYERLTDGNRLVCRFRAKARAAPPG
;
A
#
# COMPACT_ATOMS: atom_id res chain seq x y z
N MET A 1 -14.59 18.39 -0.75
CA MET A 1 -13.27 17.93 -0.24
C MET A 1 -13.47 16.70 0.63
N VAL A 2 -12.72 15.65 0.36
CA VAL A 2 -12.84 14.40 1.11
C VAL A 2 -11.84 14.43 2.27
N VAL A 3 -12.32 14.04 3.47
CA VAL A 3 -11.47 13.94 4.65
C VAL A 3 -10.46 12.81 4.42
N PRO A 4 -9.17 13.00 4.75
CA PRO A 4 -8.20 11.93 4.64
C PRO A 4 -8.59 10.70 5.47
N LEU A 5 -8.21 9.53 4.97
CA LEU A 5 -8.33 8.29 5.74
C LEU A 5 -7.15 8.21 6.70
N GLN A 6 -7.44 7.93 7.96
CA GLN A 6 -6.42 7.69 8.98
C GLN A 6 -6.86 6.54 9.86
N LEU A 7 -6.04 5.49 9.93
CA LEU A 7 -6.31 4.38 10.84
C LEU A 7 -5.03 3.67 11.22
N GLN A 8 -5.10 2.93 12.31
CA GLN A 8 -4.02 2.08 12.78
C GLN A 8 -4.61 0.70 13.05
N VAL A 9 -3.94 -0.34 12.55
CA VAL A 9 -4.39 -1.72 12.72
C VAL A 9 -3.23 -2.59 13.21
N PRO A 10 -3.52 -3.67 13.94
CA PRO A 10 -2.49 -4.66 14.24
C PRO A 10 -2.07 -5.38 12.97
N VAL A 11 -0.81 -5.81 12.91
CA VAL A 11 -0.30 -6.61 11.79
C VAL A 11 -0.75 -8.06 11.98
N THR A 12 -2.01 -8.30 11.69
CA THR A 12 -2.66 -9.59 11.72
C THR A 12 -3.52 -9.70 10.46
N ARG A 13 -3.94 -10.90 10.12
CA ARG A 13 -4.84 -11.08 8.96
C ARG A 13 -6.11 -10.24 9.13
N GLU A 14 -6.69 -10.25 10.32
CA GLU A 14 -7.91 -9.48 10.59
C GLU A 14 -7.65 -7.98 10.53
N GLY A 15 -6.54 -7.50 11.11
CA GLY A 15 -6.19 -6.08 11.06
C GLY A 15 -5.97 -5.61 9.63
N LEU A 16 -5.29 -6.39 8.82
CA LEU A 16 -5.03 -6.05 7.41
C LEU A 16 -6.31 -6.11 6.58
N ARG A 17 -7.22 -7.04 6.89
CA ARG A 17 -8.52 -7.10 6.24
C ARG A 17 -9.33 -5.84 6.53
N GLN A 18 -9.35 -5.41 7.78
CA GLN A 18 -10.02 -4.17 8.18
C GLN A 18 -9.44 -2.96 7.47
N ALA A 19 -8.12 -2.90 7.35
CA ALA A 19 -7.45 -1.80 6.66
C ALA A 19 -7.80 -1.78 5.17
N ALA A 20 -7.80 -2.93 4.52
CA ALA A 20 -8.14 -3.04 3.10
C ALA A 20 -9.60 -2.61 2.84
N GLU A 21 -10.50 -3.02 3.71
CA GLU A 21 -11.91 -2.65 3.61
C GLU A 21 -12.10 -1.14 3.81
N ALA A 22 -11.44 -0.56 4.82
CA ALA A 22 -11.51 0.87 5.07
C ALA A 22 -10.96 1.68 3.90
N LEU A 23 -9.85 1.25 3.31
CA LEU A 23 -9.28 1.92 2.15
C LEU A 23 -10.22 1.85 0.96
N ARG A 24 -10.80 0.68 0.68
CA ARG A 24 -11.75 0.50 -0.42
C ARG A 24 -12.95 1.42 -0.26
N ASP A 25 -13.52 1.46 0.94
CA ASP A 25 -14.68 2.31 1.20
C ASP A 25 -14.34 3.79 1.05
N TRP A 26 -13.16 4.19 1.53
CA TRP A 26 -12.71 5.57 1.40
C TRP A 26 -12.49 5.96 -0.07
N LEU A 27 -11.86 5.07 -0.85
CA LEU A 27 -11.65 5.32 -2.28
C LEU A 27 -12.98 5.50 -3.01
N ALA A 28 -13.96 4.65 -2.71
CA ALA A 28 -15.29 4.76 -3.31
C ALA A 28 -15.96 6.06 -2.92
N ALA A 29 -15.90 6.45 -1.64
CA ALA A 29 -16.51 7.70 -1.17
C ALA A 29 -15.82 8.93 -1.78
N ALA A 30 -14.52 8.83 -2.06
CA ALA A 30 -13.77 9.91 -2.71
C ALA A 30 -13.99 9.97 -4.22
N GLY A 31 -14.73 9.01 -4.80
CA GLY A 31 -14.94 8.94 -6.24
C GLY A 31 -13.70 8.52 -7.01
N LEU A 32 -12.77 7.84 -6.35
CA LEU A 32 -11.54 7.38 -6.96
C LEU A 32 -11.69 5.94 -7.42
N GLU A 33 -11.37 5.68 -8.68
CA GLU A 33 -11.50 4.37 -9.28
C GLU A 33 -10.40 4.15 -10.33
N GLY A 34 -10.36 2.97 -10.92
CA GLY A 34 -9.39 2.65 -11.97
C GLY A 34 -8.02 2.32 -11.42
N ASP A 35 -6.98 2.61 -12.20
CA ASP A 35 -5.61 2.18 -11.91
C ASP A 35 -5.06 2.73 -10.60
N ALA A 36 -5.37 3.99 -10.28
CA ALA A 36 -4.88 4.58 -9.05
C ALA A 36 -5.47 3.91 -7.81
N ALA A 37 -6.77 3.67 -7.82
CA ALA A 37 -7.43 2.97 -6.72
C ALA A 37 -6.91 1.55 -6.59
N TYR A 38 -6.78 0.85 -7.71
CA TYR A 38 -6.23 -0.51 -7.73
C TYR A 38 -4.79 -0.53 -7.22
N GLY A 39 -3.97 0.43 -7.65
CA GLY A 39 -2.58 0.53 -7.21
C GLY A 39 -2.46 0.76 -5.70
N ALA A 40 -3.32 1.61 -5.13
CA ALA A 40 -3.32 1.86 -3.70
C ALA A 40 -3.72 0.62 -2.90
N GLU A 41 -4.78 -0.07 -3.34
CA GLU A 41 -5.21 -1.32 -2.70
C GLU A 41 -4.13 -2.38 -2.78
N LEU A 42 -3.48 -2.49 -3.94
CA LEU A 42 -2.41 -3.45 -4.16
C LEU A 42 -1.18 -3.14 -3.29
N GLY A 43 -0.84 -1.86 -3.15
CA GLY A 43 0.25 -1.43 -2.28
C GLY A 43 0.04 -1.84 -0.83
N LEU A 44 -1.16 -1.62 -0.32
CA LEU A 44 -1.51 -2.02 1.04
C LEU A 44 -1.46 -3.54 1.20
N GLU A 45 -2.02 -4.27 0.25
CA GLU A 45 -2.03 -5.73 0.29
C GLU A 45 -0.62 -6.32 0.26
N GLU A 46 0.23 -5.83 -0.64
CA GLU A 46 1.59 -6.32 -0.78
C GLU A 46 2.44 -6.02 0.45
N LEU A 47 2.38 -4.78 0.95
CA LEU A 47 3.11 -4.44 2.16
C LEU A 47 2.59 -5.24 3.34
N GLY A 48 1.28 -5.34 3.50
CA GLY A 48 0.66 -6.11 4.59
C GLY A 48 1.08 -7.58 4.56
N SER A 49 1.06 -8.20 3.39
CA SER A 49 1.49 -9.59 3.22
C SER A 49 2.96 -9.76 3.58
N ASN A 50 3.81 -8.80 3.18
CA ASN A 50 5.23 -8.83 3.53
C ASN A 50 5.43 -8.73 5.04
N LEU A 51 4.71 -7.85 5.70
CA LEU A 51 4.81 -7.70 7.16
C LEU A 51 4.40 -8.98 7.89
N LEU A 52 3.37 -9.67 7.41
CA LEU A 52 2.95 -10.95 7.97
C LEU A 52 3.97 -12.06 7.76
N ARG A 53 4.57 -12.13 6.56
CA ARG A 53 5.53 -13.19 6.22
C ARG A 53 6.86 -13.03 6.94
N HIS A 54 7.27 -11.80 7.23
CA HIS A 54 8.54 -11.51 7.89
C HIS A 54 8.36 -11.31 9.40
N ALA A 55 7.34 -11.94 9.99
CA ALA A 55 7.10 -11.94 11.42
C ALA A 55 8.09 -12.89 12.11
N SER A 56 9.28 -12.39 12.42
CA SER A 56 10.19 -13.09 13.32
C SER A 56 9.99 -12.56 14.74
N PRO A 57 10.30 -13.34 15.79
CA PRO A 57 10.15 -12.84 17.17
C PRO A 57 10.90 -11.54 17.43
N GLU A 58 12.00 -11.30 16.71
CA GLU A 58 12.77 -10.07 16.80
C GLU A 58 12.56 -9.24 15.53
N GLY A 59 12.13 -8.00 15.69
CA GLY A 59 11.96 -7.07 14.60
C GLY A 59 10.68 -7.21 13.80
N ALA A 60 9.74 -8.04 14.25
CA ALA A 60 8.43 -8.16 13.60
C ALA A 60 7.63 -6.87 13.74
N ALA A 61 6.99 -6.44 12.67
CA ALA A 61 6.03 -5.36 12.75
C ALA A 61 4.78 -5.84 13.49
N THR A 62 4.30 -5.04 14.43
CA THR A 62 3.09 -5.35 15.20
C THR A 62 1.96 -4.37 14.89
N GLN A 63 2.28 -3.19 14.38
CA GLN A 63 1.31 -2.15 14.08
C GLN A 63 1.57 -1.57 12.70
N LEU A 64 0.49 -1.23 12.02
CA LEU A 64 0.54 -0.55 10.73
C LEU A 64 -0.38 0.67 10.77
N GLN A 65 0.18 1.84 10.52
CA GLN A 65 -0.58 3.07 10.36
C GLN A 65 -0.81 3.32 8.87
N ILE A 66 -2.02 3.71 8.54
CA ILE A 66 -2.43 3.94 7.15
C ILE A 66 -3.03 5.33 7.06
N GLU A 67 -2.55 6.10 6.10
CA GLU A 67 -3.13 7.39 5.79
C GLU A 67 -3.29 7.50 4.27
N ALA A 68 -4.46 7.93 3.82
CA ALA A 68 -4.71 8.14 2.41
C ALA A 68 -5.31 9.53 2.21
N ARG A 69 -4.80 10.26 1.21
CA ARG A 69 -5.24 11.60 0.87
C ARG A 69 -5.43 11.73 -0.62
N HIS A 70 -6.38 12.56 -0.99
CA HIS A 70 -6.56 12.94 -2.39
C HIS A 70 -6.47 14.46 -2.49
N SER A 71 -5.54 14.96 -3.28
CA SER A 71 -5.34 16.38 -3.47
C SER A 71 -5.06 16.64 -4.95
N GLY A 72 -5.91 17.46 -5.58
CA GLY A 72 -5.78 17.74 -6.99
C GLY A 72 -5.87 16.49 -7.83
N ALA A 73 -4.78 16.15 -8.54
CA ALA A 73 -4.70 14.98 -9.40
C ALA A 73 -3.86 13.85 -8.80
N LEU A 74 -3.58 13.90 -7.48
CA LEU A 74 -2.76 12.90 -6.82
C LEU A 74 -3.52 12.21 -5.70
N LEU A 75 -3.43 10.89 -5.70
CA LEU A 75 -3.80 10.03 -4.58
C LEU A 75 -2.51 9.66 -3.86
N GLU A 76 -2.43 9.94 -2.57
CA GLU A 76 -1.28 9.60 -1.76
C GLU A 76 -1.67 8.57 -0.70
N LEU A 77 -0.91 7.49 -0.65
CA LEU A 77 -1.05 6.45 0.38
C LEU A 77 0.25 6.41 1.19
N GLU A 78 0.13 6.63 2.49
CA GLU A 78 1.25 6.53 3.41
C GLU A 78 1.06 5.35 4.34
N LEU A 79 2.10 4.52 4.44
CA LEU A 79 2.09 3.31 5.26
C LEU A 79 3.30 3.37 6.21
N ILE A 80 3.02 3.32 7.51
CA ILE A 80 4.05 3.35 8.54
C ILE A 80 3.91 2.10 9.40
N ASP A 81 4.97 1.29 9.45
CA ASP A 81 5.02 0.13 10.33
C ASP A 81 6.17 0.26 11.34
N ASN A 82 6.13 -0.54 12.39
CA ASN A 82 7.13 -0.54 13.45
C ASN A 82 8.08 -1.75 13.38
N GLY A 83 8.28 -2.29 12.17
CA GLY A 83 9.12 -3.46 11.97
C GLY A 83 10.56 -3.15 11.63
N ALA A 84 11.31 -4.23 11.33
CA ALA A 84 12.69 -4.16 10.88
C ALA A 84 12.79 -3.47 9.52
N PRO A 85 14.00 -2.97 9.15
CA PRO A 85 14.16 -2.30 7.85
C PRO A 85 13.73 -3.17 6.68
N PHE A 86 12.88 -2.63 5.82
CA PHE A 86 12.47 -3.26 4.57
C PHE A 86 12.10 -2.16 3.59
N ASP A 87 12.87 -2.04 2.51
CA ASP A 87 12.64 -1.03 1.48
C ASP A 87 12.00 -1.69 0.25
N PRO A 88 10.68 -1.56 0.04
CA PRO A 88 10.02 -2.15 -1.12
C PRO A 88 10.39 -1.47 -2.44
N THR A 89 11.00 -0.30 -2.40
CA THR A 89 11.41 0.41 -3.63
C THR A 89 12.64 -0.23 -4.26
N THR A 90 13.44 -0.93 -3.47
CA THR A 90 14.67 -1.61 -3.93
C THR A 90 14.58 -3.12 -3.85
N ALA A 91 13.48 -3.67 -3.32
CA ALA A 91 13.30 -5.11 -3.21
C ALA A 91 13.37 -5.76 -4.60
N ALA A 92 13.94 -6.96 -4.65
CA ALA A 92 14.08 -7.70 -5.90
C ALA A 92 12.71 -7.97 -6.51
N LEU A 93 12.59 -7.70 -7.82
CA LEU A 93 11.37 -8.00 -8.57
C LEU A 93 11.38 -9.46 -9.01
N PRO A 94 10.20 -10.08 -9.20
CA PRO A 94 10.14 -11.45 -9.68
C PRO A 94 10.75 -11.55 -11.09
N ASN A 95 11.47 -12.64 -11.33
CA ASN A 95 11.97 -12.94 -12.66
C ASN A 95 10.84 -13.58 -13.47
N LEU A 96 10.24 -12.80 -14.37
CA LEU A 96 9.10 -13.25 -15.18
C LEU A 96 9.49 -14.31 -16.23
N HIS A 97 10.80 -14.54 -16.44
CA HIS A 97 11.28 -15.58 -17.36
C HIS A 97 11.39 -16.95 -16.67
N ARG A 98 11.26 -17.01 -15.34
CA ARG A 98 11.22 -18.26 -14.60
C ARG A 98 9.82 -18.87 -14.64
N PRO A 99 9.70 -20.20 -14.62
CA PRO A 99 8.40 -20.86 -14.44
C PRO A 99 7.72 -20.37 -13.16
N ILE A 100 6.39 -20.33 -13.17
CA ILE A 100 5.61 -19.85 -12.02
C ILE A 100 5.97 -20.62 -10.74
N GLN A 101 6.24 -21.92 -10.83
CA GLN A 101 6.59 -22.76 -9.69
C GLN A 101 7.92 -22.36 -9.04
N GLU A 102 8.81 -21.71 -9.80
CA GLU A 102 10.12 -21.30 -9.31
C GLU A 102 10.16 -19.84 -8.85
N ARG A 103 9.05 -19.11 -9.00
CA ARG A 103 8.99 -17.72 -8.56
C ARG A 103 8.74 -17.64 -7.07
N PRO A 104 9.39 -16.70 -6.36
CA PRO A 104 9.06 -16.45 -4.97
C PRO A 104 7.58 -16.12 -4.82
N ILE A 105 6.99 -16.53 -3.70
CA ILE A 105 5.62 -16.16 -3.37
C ILE A 105 5.57 -14.65 -3.16
N GLY A 106 4.66 -13.97 -3.86
CA GLY A 106 4.55 -12.51 -3.84
C GLY A 106 5.47 -11.83 -4.84
N GLY A 107 5.59 -10.53 -4.76
CA GLY A 107 6.45 -9.73 -5.62
C GLY A 107 5.81 -9.28 -6.93
N LEU A 108 4.87 -10.03 -7.49
CA LEU A 108 4.17 -9.62 -8.70
C LEU A 108 3.31 -8.38 -8.46
N GLY A 109 2.60 -8.35 -7.31
CA GLY A 109 1.83 -7.18 -6.92
C GLY A 109 2.71 -5.97 -6.69
N LEU A 110 3.89 -6.16 -6.07
CA LEU A 110 4.86 -5.09 -5.88
C LEU A 110 5.35 -4.54 -7.22
N LEU A 111 5.61 -5.40 -8.20
CA LEU A 111 5.98 -5.00 -9.54
C LEU A 111 4.90 -4.15 -10.19
N LEU A 112 3.64 -4.60 -10.12
CA LEU A 112 2.51 -3.87 -10.68
C LEU A 112 2.33 -2.52 -9.99
N MET A 113 2.41 -2.49 -8.67
CA MET A 113 2.27 -1.26 -7.90
C MET A 113 3.36 -0.24 -8.27
N ARG A 114 4.60 -0.70 -8.43
CA ARG A 114 5.71 0.17 -8.86
C ARG A 114 5.44 0.78 -10.23
N ARG A 115 4.87 0.01 -11.16
CA ARG A 115 4.55 0.49 -12.51
C ARG A 115 3.38 1.47 -12.51
N MET A 116 2.43 1.28 -11.60
CA MET A 116 1.26 2.15 -11.50
C MET A 116 1.54 3.45 -10.76
N ALA A 117 2.49 3.44 -9.83
CA ALA A 117 2.78 4.62 -9.01
C ALA A 117 3.52 5.68 -9.81
N ALA A 118 3.10 6.93 -9.64
CA ALA A 118 3.84 8.08 -10.18
C ALA A 118 5.10 8.33 -9.35
N GLN A 119 5.07 7.99 -8.07
CA GLN A 119 6.21 8.16 -7.18
C GLN A 119 6.13 7.19 -6.00
N LEU A 120 7.28 6.64 -5.63
CA LEU A 120 7.44 5.83 -4.42
C LEU A 120 8.60 6.39 -3.62
N GLN A 121 8.37 6.56 -2.32
CA GLN A 121 9.41 7.05 -1.41
C GLN A 121 9.44 6.16 -0.18
N TYR A 122 10.63 5.73 0.18
CA TYR A 122 10.86 4.95 1.39
C TYR A 122 11.73 5.75 2.34
N GLU A 123 11.42 5.67 3.63
CA GLU A 123 12.22 6.26 4.68
C GLU A 123 12.29 5.29 5.86
N ARG A 124 13.52 5.00 6.29
CA ARG A 124 13.70 4.25 7.55
C ARG A 124 13.55 5.22 8.70
N LEU A 125 12.59 4.96 9.57
CA LEU A 125 12.37 5.72 10.80
C LEU A 125 13.20 5.10 11.93
N THR A 126 13.26 5.78 13.09
CA THR A 126 14.00 5.28 14.25
C THR A 126 13.57 3.86 14.62
N ASP A 127 12.26 3.61 14.68
CA ASP A 127 11.69 2.33 15.09
C ASP A 127 10.73 1.75 14.06
N GLY A 128 10.96 2.01 12.77
CA GLY A 128 10.03 1.49 11.78
C GLY A 128 10.34 1.95 10.37
N ASN A 129 9.36 1.77 9.51
CA ASN A 129 9.46 2.10 8.08
C ASN A 129 8.31 2.99 7.67
N ARG A 130 8.58 3.90 6.75
CA ARG A 130 7.56 4.74 6.13
C ARG A 130 7.65 4.57 4.61
N LEU A 131 6.53 4.21 4.01
CA LEU A 131 6.41 4.12 2.56
C LEU A 131 5.33 5.10 2.11
N VAL A 132 5.65 5.94 1.14
CA VAL A 132 4.68 6.84 0.51
C VAL A 132 4.54 6.45 -0.95
N CYS A 133 3.31 6.17 -1.35
CA CYS A 133 2.98 5.84 -2.74
C CYS A 133 2.08 6.94 -3.27
N ARG A 134 2.44 7.51 -4.42
CA ARG A 134 1.63 8.53 -5.08
C ARG A 134 1.18 8.04 -6.44
N PHE A 135 -0.11 8.20 -6.70
CA PHE A 135 -0.73 7.78 -7.96
C PHE A 135 -1.45 8.97 -8.58
N ARG A 136 -1.39 9.10 -9.89
CA ARG A 136 -2.18 10.11 -10.59
C ARG A 136 -3.62 9.65 -10.61
N ALA A 137 -4.50 10.47 -10.05
CA ALA A 137 -5.90 10.11 -9.91
C ALA A 137 -6.77 11.35 -9.83
N LYS A 138 -7.80 11.40 -10.67
CA LYS A 138 -8.83 12.43 -10.58
C LYS A 138 -10.08 11.79 -10.00
N ALA A 139 -10.74 12.48 -9.06
CA ALA A 139 -12.04 12.06 -8.59
C ALA A 139 -13.01 12.04 -9.77
N ARG A 140 -13.96 11.08 -9.74
CA ARG A 140 -15.00 11.03 -10.75
C ARG A 140 -15.80 12.31 -10.73
N ALA A 141 -16.04 12.88 -11.93
CA ALA A 141 -16.86 14.09 -12.02
C ALA A 141 -18.26 13.83 -11.46
N ALA A 142 -18.79 14.82 -10.74
CA ALA A 142 -20.17 14.74 -10.29
C ALA A 142 -21.09 14.64 -11.52
N PRO A 143 -22.16 13.83 -11.46
CA PRO A 143 -23.10 13.77 -12.57
C PRO A 143 -23.72 15.15 -12.80
N PRO A 144 -23.98 15.52 -14.07
CA PRO A 144 -24.64 16.80 -14.34
C PRO A 144 -25.99 16.82 -13.66
N GLY A 145 -26.21 17.88 -12.91
CA GLY A 145 -27.44 18.06 -12.12
C GLY A 145 -28.64 18.38 -12.94
#